data_77f08ca427b25c2f9ff4f278e343558d
#
_entry.id   77f08ca427b25c2f9ff4f278e343558d
#
_cell.length_a   1.000
_cell.length_b   1.000
_cell.length_c   1.000
_cell.angle_alpha   90.00
_cell.angle_beta   90.00
_cell.angle_gamma   90.00
#
_symmetry.space_group_name_H-M   'P 1'
#
loop_
_entity.id
_entity.type
_entity.pdbx_description
1 polymer ?
#
loop_
_entity_poly.entity_id
_entity_poly.type
_entity_poly.pdbx_seq_one_letter_code
_entity_poly.pdbx_strand_id
1 'polypeptide(L)'
;VSIIRSDCIKQGANPDDVIQKLAQLLQDPRYNLVQFGNTIFLLHLVQPYTVELHIFTTDNIMGLMNALKEMIDMAKKEGVKKGYSYSDQLPFKQAIERSGLPIKITPTTRQIGTEMKPVYLYEMDL
;
A
#
# COMPACT_ATOMS: atom_id res chain seq x y z
N VAL A 1 -14.80 1.88 -4.51
CA VAL A 1 -15.01 0.62 -5.27
C VAL A 1 -14.50 0.75 -6.70
N SER A 2 -14.79 1.86 -7.39
CA SER A 2 -14.32 2.04 -8.77
C SER A 2 -12.80 2.11 -8.89
N ILE A 3 -12.12 2.75 -7.95
CA ILE A 3 -10.66 2.83 -7.91
C ILE A 3 -10.08 1.42 -7.72
N ILE A 4 -10.62 0.64 -6.80
CA ILE A 4 -10.15 -0.72 -6.53
C ILE A 4 -10.37 -1.60 -7.76
N ARG A 5 -11.54 -1.51 -8.42
CA ARG A 5 -11.82 -2.27 -9.64
C ARG A 5 -10.84 -1.93 -10.76
N SER A 6 -10.62 -0.64 -11.00
CA SER A 6 -9.70 -0.19 -12.06
C SER A 6 -8.27 -0.64 -11.81
N ASP A 7 -7.79 -0.54 -10.57
CA ASP A 7 -6.46 -0.99 -10.19
C ASP A 7 -6.32 -2.50 -10.35
N CYS A 8 -7.30 -3.28 -9.90
CA CYS A 8 -7.28 -4.74 -10.02
C CYS A 8 -7.23 -5.18 -11.49
N ILE A 9 -8.02 -4.57 -12.36
CA ILE A 9 -8.02 -4.86 -13.79
C ILE A 9 -6.64 -4.57 -14.39
N LYS A 10 -6.05 -3.43 -14.04
CA LYS A 10 -4.72 -3.03 -14.50
C LYS A 10 -3.64 -4.02 -14.05
N GLN A 11 -3.76 -4.57 -12.84
CA GLN A 11 -2.81 -5.54 -12.27
C GLN A 11 -3.09 -6.98 -12.69
N GLY A 12 -4.16 -7.24 -13.43
CA GLY A 12 -4.55 -8.59 -13.86
C GLY A 12 -5.23 -9.42 -12.77
N ALA A 13 -5.70 -8.79 -11.69
CA ALA A 13 -6.44 -9.46 -10.63
C ALA A 13 -7.94 -9.43 -10.89
N ASN A 14 -8.69 -10.39 -10.32
CA ASN A 14 -10.15 -10.39 -10.38
C ASN A 14 -10.71 -9.36 -9.38
N PRO A 15 -11.36 -8.27 -9.83
CA PRO A 15 -11.82 -7.23 -8.93
C PRO A 15 -12.89 -7.70 -7.94
N ASP A 16 -13.77 -8.62 -8.34
CA ASP A 16 -14.84 -9.11 -7.45
C ASP A 16 -14.25 -9.91 -6.28
N ASP A 17 -13.25 -10.75 -6.54
CA ASP A 17 -12.57 -11.53 -5.50
C ASP A 17 -11.85 -10.62 -4.51
N VAL A 18 -11.17 -9.59 -5.01
CA VAL A 18 -10.45 -8.62 -4.16
C VAL A 18 -11.43 -7.83 -3.30
N ILE A 19 -12.52 -7.32 -3.88
CA ILE A 19 -13.52 -6.54 -3.15
C ILE A 19 -14.19 -7.40 -2.07
N GLN A 20 -14.53 -8.66 -2.38
CA GLN A 20 -15.10 -9.56 -1.42
C GLN A 20 -14.15 -9.83 -0.25
N LYS A 21 -12.88 -10.05 -0.52
CA LYS A 21 -11.85 -10.23 0.50
C LYS A 21 -11.68 -8.98 1.36
N LEU A 22 -11.67 -7.80 0.75
CA LEU A 22 -11.60 -6.54 1.49
C LEU A 22 -12.80 -6.35 2.42
N ALA A 23 -14.00 -6.66 1.95
CA ALA A 23 -15.20 -6.59 2.79
C ALA A 23 -15.10 -7.48 4.02
N GLN A 24 -14.51 -8.67 3.89
CA GLN A 24 -14.25 -9.56 5.01
C GLN A 24 -13.19 -9.00 5.96
N LEU A 25 -12.07 -8.49 5.44
CA LEU A 25 -10.99 -7.94 6.23
C LEU A 25 -11.44 -6.70 7.04
N LEU A 26 -12.29 -5.86 6.45
CA LEU A 26 -12.76 -4.63 7.11
C LEU A 26 -13.71 -4.89 8.29
N GLN A 27 -14.15 -6.12 8.49
CA GLN A 27 -14.86 -6.52 9.71
C GLN A 27 -13.93 -6.60 10.92
N ASP A 28 -12.62 -6.75 10.69
CA ASP A 28 -11.60 -6.77 11.74
C ASP A 28 -11.15 -5.33 12.01
N PRO A 29 -11.19 -4.86 13.29
CA PRO A 29 -10.81 -3.48 13.62
C PRO A 29 -9.33 -3.16 13.37
N ARG A 30 -8.48 -4.16 13.10
CA ARG A 30 -7.08 -3.94 12.72
C ARG A 30 -6.91 -3.48 11.27
N TYR A 31 -7.97 -3.51 10.48
CA TYR A 31 -7.97 -3.07 9.09
C TYR A 31 -8.76 -1.78 8.92
N ASN A 32 -8.24 -0.85 8.15
CA ASN A 32 -8.90 0.40 7.83
C ASN A 32 -8.58 0.83 6.41
N LEU A 33 -9.55 1.48 5.74
CA LEU A 33 -9.35 2.08 4.43
C LEU A 33 -9.31 3.59 4.56
N VAL A 34 -8.35 4.22 3.91
CA VAL A 34 -8.29 5.68 3.76
C VAL A 34 -8.06 6.02 2.31
N GLN A 35 -8.61 7.16 1.88
CA GLN A 35 -8.48 7.63 0.50
C GLN A 35 -7.94 9.04 0.47
N PHE A 36 -6.93 9.25 -0.39
CA PHE A 36 -6.39 10.57 -0.72
C PHE A 36 -6.35 10.68 -2.24
N GLY A 37 -7.05 11.67 -2.81
CA GLY A 37 -7.19 11.77 -4.25
C GLY A 37 -7.88 10.53 -4.83
N ASN A 38 -7.27 9.91 -5.82
CA ASN A 38 -7.72 8.65 -6.43
C ASN A 38 -6.84 7.46 -6.00
N THR A 39 -6.31 7.52 -4.78
CA THR A 39 -5.51 6.46 -4.17
C THR A 39 -6.15 6.02 -2.87
N ILE A 40 -6.34 4.71 -2.73
CA ILE A 40 -6.88 4.08 -1.53
C ILE A 40 -5.78 3.26 -0.87
N PHE A 41 -5.61 3.44 0.44
CA PHE A 41 -4.67 2.68 1.25
C PHE A 41 -5.46 1.77 2.18
N LEU A 42 -5.15 0.47 2.14
CA LEU A 42 -5.58 -0.49 3.15
C LEU A 42 -4.50 -0.55 4.23
N LEU A 43 -4.85 -0.14 5.43
CA LEU A 43 -3.96 -0.14 6.59
C LEU A 43 -4.26 -1.36 7.44
N HIS A 44 -3.25 -2.20 7.65
CA HIS A 44 -3.34 -3.38 8.52
C HIS A 44 -2.41 -3.20 9.71
N LEU A 45 -2.98 -3.06 10.90
CA LEU A 45 -2.23 -2.97 12.14
C LEU A 45 -1.75 -4.37 12.52
N VAL A 46 -0.48 -4.67 12.24
CA VAL A 46 0.11 -6.01 12.45
C VAL A 46 0.71 -6.17 13.84
N GLN A 47 1.16 -5.07 14.45
CA GLN A 47 1.67 -4.98 15.81
C GLN A 47 1.29 -3.60 16.35
N PRO A 48 1.32 -3.38 17.68
CA PRO A 48 1.15 -2.03 18.21
C PRO A 48 2.11 -1.05 17.51
N TYR A 49 1.54 0.03 16.97
CA TYR A 49 2.27 1.11 16.28
C TYR A 49 2.93 0.73 14.94
N THR A 50 2.71 -0.49 14.42
CA THR A 50 3.26 -0.95 13.13
C THR A 50 2.14 -1.29 12.16
N VAL A 51 2.18 -0.70 10.96
CA VAL A 51 1.14 -0.84 9.94
C VAL A 51 1.74 -1.40 8.65
N GLU A 52 1.10 -2.44 8.12
CA GLU A 52 1.31 -2.88 6.73
C GLU A 52 0.35 -2.14 5.81
N LEU A 53 0.85 -1.67 4.68
CA LEU A 53 0.12 -0.85 3.74
C LEU A 53 -0.09 -1.59 2.42
N HIS A 54 -1.33 -1.59 1.93
CA HIS A 54 -1.66 -2.01 0.57
C HIS A 54 -2.24 -0.82 -0.19
N ILE A 55 -1.87 -0.67 -1.46
CA ILE A 55 -2.19 0.52 -2.26
C ILE A 55 -3.03 0.13 -3.47
N PHE A 56 -4.15 0.82 -3.65
CA PHE A 56 -4.99 0.77 -4.86
C PHE A 56 -5.05 2.18 -5.44
N THR A 57 -4.68 2.36 -6.70
CA THR A 57 -4.61 3.70 -7.26
C THR A 57 -5.01 3.74 -8.74
N THR A 58 -5.65 4.83 -9.14
CA THR A 58 -5.82 5.25 -10.53
C THR A 58 -5.07 6.56 -10.81
N ASP A 59 -4.34 7.08 -9.82
CA ASP A 59 -3.50 8.27 -9.98
C ASP A 59 -2.26 7.96 -10.83
N ASN A 60 -1.71 9.00 -11.46
CA ASN A 60 -0.35 8.92 -11.98
C ASN A 60 0.66 8.92 -10.82
N ILE A 61 1.94 8.74 -11.14
CA ILE A 61 3.00 8.66 -10.13
C ILE A 61 3.04 9.89 -9.22
N MET A 62 2.85 11.09 -9.77
CA MET A 62 2.86 12.33 -8.99
C MET A 62 1.70 12.36 -8.00
N GLY A 63 0.49 12.02 -8.44
CA GLY A 63 -0.69 11.93 -7.58
C GLY A 63 -0.55 10.87 -6.50
N LEU A 64 0.02 9.71 -6.85
CA LEU A 64 0.29 8.64 -5.89
C LEU A 64 1.30 9.10 -4.82
N MET A 65 2.36 9.79 -5.21
CA MET A 65 3.35 10.30 -4.25
C MET A 65 2.76 11.36 -3.32
N ASN A 66 1.90 12.24 -3.83
CA ASN A 66 1.20 13.21 -3.01
C ASN A 66 0.27 12.53 -2.00
N ALA A 67 -0.50 11.53 -2.44
CA ALA A 67 -1.37 10.74 -1.58
C ALA A 67 -0.57 10.01 -0.49
N LEU A 68 0.58 9.42 -0.85
CA LEU A 68 1.45 8.73 0.08
C LEU A 68 1.98 9.67 1.18
N LYS A 69 2.39 10.89 0.82
CA LYS A 69 2.84 11.89 1.80
C LYS A 69 1.72 12.29 2.75
N GLU A 70 0.51 12.49 2.25
CA GLU A 70 -0.66 12.80 3.09
C GLU A 70 -0.99 11.64 4.03
N MET A 71 -0.91 10.41 3.55
CA MET A 71 -1.15 9.22 4.37
C MET A 71 -0.10 9.09 5.48
N ILE A 72 1.18 9.34 5.16
CA ILE A 72 2.28 9.33 6.14
C ILE A 72 2.03 10.36 7.24
N ASP A 73 1.64 11.58 6.88
CA ASP A 73 1.34 12.64 7.84
C ASP A 73 0.17 12.25 8.76
N MET A 74 -0.88 11.68 8.20
CA MET A 74 -2.01 11.17 8.97
C MET A 74 -1.55 10.07 9.95
N ALA A 75 -0.78 9.11 9.47
CA ALA A 75 -0.30 7.99 10.29
C ALA A 75 0.56 8.47 11.47
N LYS A 76 1.42 9.46 11.26
CA LYS A 76 2.19 10.09 12.33
C LYS A 76 1.29 10.70 13.39
N LYS A 77 0.25 11.42 12.99
CA LYS A 77 -0.71 12.04 13.90
C LYS A 77 -1.49 11.00 14.71
N GLU A 78 -1.76 9.84 14.12
CA GLU A 78 -2.46 8.74 14.78
C GLU A 78 -1.53 7.89 15.67
N GLY A 79 -0.26 8.22 15.77
CA GLY A 79 0.70 7.54 16.64
C GLY A 79 1.37 6.31 16.06
N VAL A 80 1.25 6.08 14.77
CA VAL A 80 1.97 4.98 14.09
C VAL A 80 3.46 5.27 14.12
N LYS A 81 4.27 4.26 14.45
CA LYS A 81 5.72 4.39 14.59
C LYS A 81 6.50 3.78 13.43
N LYS A 82 5.91 2.80 12.74
CA LYS A 82 6.54 2.12 11.61
C LYS A 82 5.48 1.75 10.58
N GLY A 83 5.81 1.95 9.31
CA GLY A 83 5.00 1.48 8.19
C GLY A 83 5.84 0.68 7.22
N TYR A 84 5.22 -0.30 6.55
CA TYR A 84 5.89 -1.04 5.50
C TYR A 84 4.89 -1.49 4.43
N SER A 85 5.43 -1.76 3.24
CA SER A 85 4.66 -2.26 2.11
C SER A 85 5.56 -3.08 1.18
N TYR A 86 4.95 -3.94 0.39
CA TYR A 86 5.63 -4.70 -0.64
C TYR A 86 5.12 -4.29 -2.02
N SER A 87 6.01 -4.20 -3.00
CA SER A 87 5.63 -3.96 -4.39
C SER A 87 6.69 -4.51 -5.34
N ASP A 88 6.26 -5.02 -6.48
CA ASP A 88 7.12 -5.42 -7.59
C ASP A 88 7.19 -4.34 -8.69
N GLN A 89 6.50 -3.22 -8.52
CA GLN A 89 6.37 -2.17 -9.53
C GLN A 89 7.60 -1.28 -9.58
N LEU A 90 8.36 -1.36 -10.67
CA LEU A 90 9.58 -0.56 -10.85
C LEU A 90 9.32 0.96 -10.89
N PRO A 91 8.27 1.47 -11.57
CA PRO A 91 7.97 2.90 -11.53
C PRO A 91 7.74 3.43 -10.11
N PHE A 92 7.11 2.64 -9.25
CA PHE A 92 6.91 2.99 -7.84
C PHE A 92 8.25 3.08 -7.10
N LYS A 93 9.13 2.09 -7.30
CA LYS A 93 10.48 2.09 -6.71
C LYS A 93 11.26 3.34 -7.10
N GLN A 94 11.26 3.69 -8.39
CA GLN A 94 11.95 4.88 -8.90
C GLN A 94 11.38 6.16 -8.29
N ALA A 95 10.07 6.26 -8.15
CA ALA A 95 9.40 7.41 -7.54
C ALA A 95 9.78 7.57 -6.06
N ILE A 96 9.80 6.47 -5.31
CA ILE A 96 10.21 6.47 -3.90
C ILE A 96 11.67 6.93 -3.76
N GLU A 97 12.57 6.42 -4.60
CA GLU A 97 13.97 6.82 -4.58
C GLU A 97 14.17 8.31 -4.84
N ARG A 98 13.32 8.91 -5.67
CA ARG A 98 13.37 10.34 -6.02
C ARG A 98 12.61 11.24 -5.05
N SER A 99 11.78 10.67 -4.18
CA SER A 99 10.86 11.43 -3.33
C SER A 99 11.55 12.19 -2.20
N GLY A 100 12.74 11.78 -1.82
CA GLY A 100 13.42 12.30 -0.63
C GLY A 100 12.86 11.78 0.68
N LEU A 101 11.86 10.90 0.66
CA LEU A 101 11.33 10.28 1.87
C LEU A 101 12.36 9.29 2.45
N PRO A 102 12.47 9.20 3.78
CA PRO A 102 13.44 8.29 4.42
C PRO A 102 12.92 6.86 4.44
N ILE A 103 12.68 6.30 3.26
CA ILE A 103 12.16 4.95 3.07
C ILE A 103 13.30 4.03 2.70
N LYS A 104 13.47 2.96 3.46
CA LYS A 104 14.42 1.91 3.17
C LYS A 104 13.80 0.91 2.19
N ILE A 105 14.49 0.63 1.10
CA ILE A 105 14.06 -0.32 0.06
C ILE A 105 14.97 -1.53 0.11
N THR A 106 14.38 -2.71 0.32
CA THR A 106 15.12 -3.96 0.43
C THR A 106 14.59 -4.98 -0.59
N PRO A 107 15.42 -5.50 -1.50
CA PRO A 107 15.02 -6.61 -2.35
C PRO A 107 14.73 -7.86 -1.51
N THR A 108 13.62 -8.53 -1.80
CA THR A 108 13.23 -9.75 -1.09
C THR A 108 12.38 -10.63 -2.01
N THR A 109 11.90 -11.74 -1.49
CA THR A 109 10.95 -12.60 -2.18
C THR A 109 9.69 -12.73 -1.34
N ARG A 110 8.56 -12.89 -2.02
CA ARG A 110 7.27 -13.10 -1.36
C ARG A 110 6.47 -14.15 -2.10
N GLN A 111 5.78 -15.00 -1.36
CA GLN A 111 4.86 -15.96 -1.94
C GLN A 111 3.60 -15.25 -2.41
N ILE A 112 3.31 -15.39 -3.72
CA ILE A 112 2.10 -14.86 -4.35
C ILE A 112 1.44 -16.05 -5.04
N GLY A 113 0.30 -16.48 -4.51
CA GLY A 113 -0.31 -17.73 -4.92
C GLY A 113 0.58 -18.92 -4.57
N THR A 114 1.00 -19.71 -5.57
CA THR A 114 1.87 -20.88 -5.41
C THR A 114 3.34 -20.60 -5.74
N GLU A 115 3.67 -19.37 -6.14
CA GLU A 115 5.00 -18.99 -6.60
C GLU A 115 5.68 -18.01 -5.64
N MET A 116 7.01 -18.15 -5.50
CA MET A 116 7.85 -17.14 -4.86
C MET A 116 8.28 -16.14 -5.92
N LYS A 117 7.95 -14.86 -5.71
CA LYS A 117 8.28 -13.78 -6.66
C LYS A 117 9.21 -12.76 -6.01
N PRO A 118 10.17 -12.21 -6.79
CA PRO A 118 10.98 -11.09 -6.30
C PRO A 118 10.12 -9.85 -6.15
N VAL A 119 10.25 -9.19 -5.01
CA VAL A 119 9.56 -7.93 -4.70
C VAL A 119 10.52 -7.02 -3.95
N TYR A 120 10.11 -5.77 -3.74
CA TYR A 120 10.82 -4.83 -2.87
C TYR A 120 10.01 -4.60 -1.61
N LEU A 121 10.69 -4.62 -0.46
CA LEU A 121 10.13 -4.24 0.82
C LEU A 121 10.46 -2.76 1.05
N TYR A 122 9.44 -1.96 1.29
CA TYR A 122 9.53 -0.53 1.61
C TYR A 122 9.23 -0.34 3.09
N GLU A 123 10.17 0.20 3.84
CA GLU A 123 10.04 0.40 5.28
C GLU A 123 10.33 1.85 5.64
N MET A 124 9.54 2.40 6.54
CA MET A 124 9.71 3.77 7.04
C MET A 124 9.42 3.83 8.53
N ASP A 125 10.34 4.43 9.28
CA ASP A 125 10.12 4.82 10.67
C ASP A 125 9.44 6.21 10.68
N LEU A 126 8.41 6.34 11.49
CA LEU A 126 7.58 7.54 11.56
C LEU A 126 7.80 8.36 12.83
#